data_33d7dbdf571fd7c0083380a917f4b150
#
_entry.id   33d7dbdf571fd7c0083380a917f4b150
#
_cell.length_a   1.000
_cell.length_b   1.000
_cell.length_c   1.000
_cell.angle_alpha   90.00
_cell.angle_beta   90.00
_cell.angle_gamma   90.00
#
_symmetry.space_group_name_H-M   'P 1'
#
loop_
_entity.id
_entity.type
_entity.pdbx_description
1 polymer ?
#
loop_
_entity_poly.entity_id
_entity_poly.type
_entity_poly.pdbx_seq_one_letter_code
_entity_poly.pdbx_strand_id
1 'polypeptide(L)'
;MKTELVTTLKRQATKILADLHESKEPVLITEHGQPSAYLLDVEDYEQMQNRMSILEGIARGERAVFEGRVYSDSEAQEKMSKWLK
;
A
#
# COMPACT_ATOMS: atom_id res chain seq x y z
N MET A 1 2.39 -15.78 1.45
CA MET A 1 1.72 -14.69 2.18
C MET A 1 1.39 -15.16 3.59
N LYS A 2 1.68 -14.35 4.57
CA LYS A 2 1.35 -14.66 5.96
C LYS A 2 -0.07 -14.23 6.26
N THR A 3 -0.70 -14.93 7.19
CA THR A 3 -2.05 -14.60 7.64
C THR A 3 -2.03 -14.34 9.13
N GLU A 4 -2.60 -13.21 9.54
CA GLU A 4 -2.66 -12.83 10.94
C GLU A 4 -4.07 -12.39 11.32
N LEU A 5 -4.45 -12.65 12.56
CA LEU A 5 -5.73 -12.17 13.08
C LEU A 5 -5.63 -10.69 13.44
N VAL A 6 -6.74 -9.99 13.33
CA VAL A 6 -6.77 -8.57 13.71
C VAL A 6 -6.42 -8.37 15.18
N THR A 7 -6.80 -9.32 16.05
CA THR A 7 -6.44 -9.25 17.47
C THR A 7 -4.95 -9.40 17.68
N THR A 8 -4.30 -10.28 16.91
CA THR A 8 -2.86 -10.44 16.95
C THR A 8 -2.17 -9.16 16.48
N LEU A 9 -2.69 -8.55 15.42
CA LEU A 9 -2.15 -7.27 14.94
C LEU A 9 -2.22 -6.20 16.02
N LYS A 10 -3.33 -6.10 16.72
CA LYS A 10 -3.47 -5.13 17.82
C LYS A 10 -2.44 -5.34 18.92
N ARG A 11 -2.20 -6.60 19.26
CA ARG A 11 -1.32 -6.94 20.38
C ARG A 11 0.15 -6.90 20.02
N GLN A 12 0.50 -7.19 18.77
CA GLN A 12 1.88 -7.32 18.32
C GLN A 12 2.18 -6.48 17.09
N ALA A 13 1.56 -5.32 16.99
CA ALA A 13 1.69 -4.48 15.82
C ALA A 13 3.15 -4.14 15.49
N THR A 14 3.92 -3.74 16.49
CA THR A 14 5.33 -3.38 16.29
C THR A 14 6.13 -4.53 15.73
N LYS A 15 5.93 -5.73 16.28
CA LYS A 15 6.63 -6.93 15.82
C LYS A 15 6.22 -7.29 14.41
N ILE A 16 4.93 -7.26 14.13
CA ILE A 16 4.41 -7.60 12.80
C ILE A 16 4.95 -6.63 11.75
N LEU A 17 5.00 -5.34 12.07
CA LEU A 17 5.55 -4.34 11.16
C LEU A 17 7.05 -4.53 10.95
N ALA A 18 7.80 -4.86 12.00
CA ALA A 18 9.22 -5.13 11.87
C ALA A 18 9.47 -6.33 10.98
N ASP A 19 8.74 -7.42 11.19
CA ASP A 19 8.84 -8.61 10.35
C ASP A 19 8.48 -8.31 8.90
N LEU A 20 7.45 -7.50 8.70
CA LEU A 20 7.02 -7.08 7.37
C LEU A 20 8.11 -6.31 6.62
N HIS A 21 8.76 -5.36 7.30
CA HIS A 21 9.83 -4.58 6.69
C HIS A 21 11.04 -5.44 6.37
N GLU A 22 11.31 -6.46 7.17
CA GLU A 22 12.44 -7.34 6.95
C GLU A 22 12.17 -8.35 5.84
N SER A 23 11.05 -9.05 5.90
CA SER A 23 10.74 -10.12 4.96
C SER A 23 10.16 -9.60 3.64
N LYS A 24 9.55 -8.42 3.66
CA LYS A 24 8.84 -7.86 2.50
C LYS A 24 7.69 -8.75 2.03
N GLU A 25 7.24 -9.66 2.87
CA GLU A 25 6.13 -10.55 2.55
C GLU A 25 4.81 -9.94 3.01
N PRO A 26 3.83 -9.78 2.11
CA PRO A 26 2.53 -9.23 2.48
C PRO A 26 1.85 -10.06 3.57
N VAL A 27 1.08 -9.40 4.40
CA VAL A 27 0.34 -10.04 5.47
C VAL A 27 -1.15 -9.82 5.24
N LEU A 28 -1.90 -10.92 5.21
CA LEU A 28 -3.36 -10.85 5.13
C LEU A 28 -3.91 -10.78 6.55
N ILE A 29 -4.65 -9.73 6.83
CA ILE A 29 -5.31 -9.56 8.11
C ILE A 29 -6.74 -10.09 8.00
N THR A 30 -7.09 -11.00 8.90
CA THR A 30 -8.43 -11.60 8.91
C THR A 30 -9.20 -11.14 10.13
N GLU A 31 -10.50 -11.07 9.96
CA GLU A 31 -11.44 -10.69 11.00
C GLU A 31 -12.63 -11.63 10.93
N HIS A 32 -12.92 -12.32 12.03
CA HIS A 32 -13.98 -13.32 12.08
C HIS A 32 -13.84 -14.39 10.99
N GLY A 33 -12.61 -14.79 10.71
CA GLY A 33 -12.34 -15.80 9.70
C GLY A 33 -12.45 -15.31 8.27
N GLN A 34 -12.67 -14.02 8.05
CA GLN A 34 -12.81 -13.42 6.73
C GLN A 34 -11.64 -12.49 6.42
N PRO A 35 -11.17 -12.47 5.17
CA PRO A 35 -10.15 -11.47 4.78
C PRO A 35 -10.69 -10.06 5.00
N SER A 36 -9.89 -9.22 5.65
CA SER A 36 -10.29 -7.85 5.97
C SER A 36 -9.36 -6.82 5.38
N ALA A 37 -8.05 -7.06 5.42
CA ALA A 37 -7.07 -6.08 4.95
C ALA A 37 -5.77 -6.76 4.62
N TYR A 38 -4.93 -6.04 3.86
CA TYR A 38 -3.56 -6.46 3.60
C TYR A 38 -2.60 -5.44 4.22
N LEU A 39 -1.52 -5.96 4.78
CA LEU A 39 -0.39 -5.14 5.19
C LEU A 39 0.71 -5.32 4.17
N LEU A 40 1.17 -4.22 3.61
CA LEU A 40 2.26 -4.20 2.65
C LEU A 40 3.34 -3.25 3.15
N ASP A 41 4.61 -3.62 2.90
CA ASP A 41 5.70 -2.69 3.15
C ASP A 41 5.52 -1.46 2.25
N VAL A 42 5.80 -0.28 2.79
CA VAL A 42 5.56 0.96 2.08
C VAL A 42 6.34 1.05 0.77
N GLU A 43 7.59 0.56 0.76
CA GLU A 43 8.39 0.56 -0.45
C GLU A 43 7.80 -0.36 -1.52
N ASP A 44 7.34 -1.54 -1.11
CA ASP A 44 6.72 -2.48 -2.03
C ASP A 44 5.44 -1.91 -2.61
N TYR A 45 4.63 -1.28 -1.78
CA TYR A 45 3.40 -0.64 -2.24
C TYR A 45 3.68 0.46 -3.25
N GLU A 46 4.66 1.31 -2.96
CA GLU A 46 5.05 2.38 -3.87
C GLU A 46 5.56 1.85 -5.20
N GLN A 47 6.35 0.77 -5.17
CA GLN A 47 6.82 0.13 -6.39
C GLN A 47 5.67 -0.44 -7.20
N MET A 48 4.69 -1.05 -6.56
CA MET A 48 3.51 -1.56 -7.24
C MET A 48 2.74 -0.44 -7.91
N GLN A 49 2.56 0.68 -7.22
CA GLN A 49 1.87 1.84 -7.77
C GLN A 49 2.63 2.42 -8.97
N ASN A 50 3.94 2.50 -8.88
CA ASN A 50 4.77 2.97 -9.99
C ASN A 50 4.66 2.06 -11.21
N ARG A 51 4.69 0.75 -11.00
CA ARG A 51 4.52 -0.21 -12.09
C ARG A 51 3.18 -0.07 -12.75
N MET A 52 2.13 0.06 -11.99
CA MET A 52 0.79 0.24 -12.53
C MET A 52 0.68 1.53 -13.32
N SER A 53 1.26 2.61 -12.81
CA SER A 53 1.27 3.90 -13.50
C SER A 53 2.01 3.82 -14.83
N ILE A 54 3.16 3.13 -14.86
CA ILE A 54 3.93 2.95 -16.08
C ILE A 54 3.15 2.13 -17.10
N LEU A 55 2.54 1.02 -16.65
CA LEU A 55 1.75 0.17 -17.53
C LEU A 55 0.54 0.90 -18.08
N GLU A 56 -0.15 1.66 -17.26
CA GLU A 56 -1.26 2.49 -17.72
C GLU A 56 -0.78 3.55 -18.69
N GLY A 57 0.38 4.15 -18.43
CA GLY A 57 0.97 5.13 -19.33
C GLY A 57 1.28 4.54 -20.70
N ILE A 58 1.80 3.32 -20.73
CA ILE A 58 2.08 2.63 -21.99
C ILE A 58 0.79 2.29 -22.72
N ALA A 59 -0.21 1.80 -21.99
CA ALA A 59 -1.48 1.40 -22.59
C ALA A 59 -2.27 2.58 -23.12
N ARG A 60 -2.22 3.73 -22.44
CA ARG A 60 -2.94 4.93 -22.80
C ARG A 60 -2.11 5.96 -23.55
N GLY A 61 -0.82 5.70 -23.69
CA GLY A 61 0.11 6.60 -24.33
C GLY A 61 0.48 7.78 -23.44
N GLU A 62 0.93 8.85 -24.07
CA GLU A 62 1.44 10.03 -23.35
C GLU A 62 0.40 10.68 -22.45
N ARG A 63 -0.85 10.48 -22.75
CA ARG A 63 -1.94 11.13 -22.04
C ARG A 63 -1.98 10.73 -20.56
N ALA A 64 -1.80 9.46 -20.29
CA ALA A 64 -1.81 8.96 -18.91
C ALA A 64 -0.63 9.50 -18.11
N VAL A 65 0.55 9.56 -18.75
CA VAL A 65 1.72 10.15 -18.13
C VAL A 65 1.47 11.62 -17.81
N PHE A 66 0.81 12.31 -18.70
CA PHE A 66 0.48 13.72 -18.54
C PHE A 66 -0.49 13.92 -17.39
N GLU A 67 -1.49 13.07 -17.27
CA GLU A 67 -2.46 13.12 -16.19
C GLU A 67 -1.80 12.84 -14.84
N GLY A 68 -0.79 11.99 -14.81
CA GLY A 68 -0.02 11.73 -13.61
C GLY A 68 0.67 12.96 -13.06
N ARG A 69 0.91 13.98 -13.88
CA ARG A 69 1.52 15.24 -13.46
C ARG A 69 0.53 16.21 -12.84
N VAL A 70 -0.75 15.97 -13.03
CA VAL A 70 -1.80 16.83 -12.48
C VAL A 70 -1.77 16.83 -10.97
N TYR A 71 -1.35 15.72 -10.39
CA TYR A 71 -1.20 15.64 -8.94
C TYR A 71 0.18 16.15 -8.55
N SER A 72 0.22 17.37 -8.05
CA SER A 72 1.44 17.91 -7.48
C SER A 72 1.76 17.18 -6.18
N ASP A 73 3.01 17.24 -5.75
CA ASP A 73 3.41 16.61 -4.50
C ASP A 73 2.58 17.12 -3.31
N SER A 74 2.24 18.40 -3.34
CA SER A 74 1.42 18.99 -2.29
C SER A 74 0.01 18.39 -2.25
N GLU A 75 -0.60 18.13 -3.38
CA GLU A 75 -1.91 17.49 -3.44
C GLU A 75 -1.86 16.06 -2.95
N ALA A 76 -0.83 15.33 -3.31
CA ALA A 76 -0.64 13.97 -2.82
C ALA A 76 -0.48 13.95 -1.30
N GLN A 77 0.28 14.90 -0.77
CA GLN A 77 0.47 15.03 0.67
C GLN A 77 -0.83 15.39 1.39
N GLU A 78 -1.63 16.27 0.81
CA GLU A 78 -2.93 16.62 1.38
C GLU A 78 -3.85 15.41 1.45
N LYS A 79 -3.89 14.62 0.40
CA LYS A 79 -4.70 13.40 0.40
C LYS A 79 -4.24 12.41 1.45
N MET A 80 -2.93 12.24 1.58
CA MET A 80 -2.38 11.37 2.61
C MET A 80 -2.67 11.89 4.00
N SER A 81 -2.60 13.20 4.21
CA SER A 81 -2.93 13.81 5.49
C SER A 81 -4.37 13.52 5.91
N LYS A 82 -5.30 13.58 4.97
CA LYS A 82 -6.70 13.28 5.24
C LYS A 82 -6.90 11.82 5.65
N TRP A 83 -6.12 10.93 5.08
CA TRP A 83 -6.19 9.51 5.41
C TRP A 83 -5.56 9.17 6.75
N LEU A 84 -4.54 9.94 7.15
CA LEU A 84 -3.80 9.69 8.38
C LEU A 84 -4.45 10.33 9.61
N LYS A 85 -5.41 11.16 9.43
CA LYS A 85 -6.20 11.70 10.54
C LYS A 85 -7.28 10.68 10.96
#